data_5caa7480dd4f2577e86aae471792e210
#
_entry.id   5caa7480dd4f2577e86aae471792e210
#
_cell.length_a   1.000
_cell.length_b   1.000
_cell.length_c   1.000
_cell.angle_alpha   90.00
_cell.angle_beta   90.00
_cell.angle_gamma   90.00
#
_symmetry.space_group_name_H-M   'P 1'
#
loop_
_entity.id
_entity.type
_entity.pdbx_description
1 polymer ?
#
loop_
_entity_poly.entity_id
_entity_poly.type
_entity_poly.pdbx_seq_one_letter_code
_entity_poly.pdbx_strand_id
1 'polypeptide(L)'
;MFYSGKRGSLELVYTDFYFSKKSMEKCIFAKITMILPITIYGDPVLKKKGVEIGTDYPNLKPLIANMFQTMYGANGVGLAAPQVGLSIRLFIVDTQQLEERKKKDSNFSGIKKAFINPVILEQSGDEWKYEEGCLSIPGIREDVARQAEIKIRYYDEDFNEHIEEHDDINARVIQHEYDHIEGILFTDRLGALKRKMILPKLNKLLKGITDTDYKVKIYKK
;
A
#
# COMPACT_ATOMS: atom_id res chain seq x y z
N MET A 1 18.03 57.20 -50.01
CA MET A 1 19.06 57.41 -48.97
C MET A 1 19.36 56.04 -48.39
N PHE A 2 20.60 55.59 -48.59
CA PHE A 2 21.08 54.21 -48.27
C PHE A 2 21.22 53.97 -46.80
N TYR A 3 20.88 52.71 -46.29
CA TYR A 3 21.60 52.10 -45.21
C TYR A 3 21.74 50.59 -45.38
N SER A 4 22.98 50.16 -45.46
CA SER A 4 23.51 48.82 -45.43
C SER A 4 23.51 48.30 -44.04
N GLY A 5 22.97 47.06 -43.77
CA GLY A 5 23.02 46.39 -42.53
C GLY A 5 23.58 44.97 -42.66
N LYS A 6 24.70 44.73 -42.00
CA LYS A 6 25.52 43.53 -42.01
C LYS A 6 24.73 42.34 -41.44
N ARG A 7 24.88 41.16 -42.09
CA ARG A 7 24.52 39.84 -41.54
C ARG A 7 25.53 39.45 -40.45
N GLY A 8 25.06 39.26 -39.25
CA GLY A 8 25.78 38.61 -38.17
C GLY A 8 25.49 37.12 -38.19
N SER A 9 26.52 36.33 -38.42
CA SER A 9 26.49 34.87 -38.28
C SER A 9 26.42 34.51 -36.81
N LEU A 10 25.37 33.74 -36.40
CA LEU A 10 25.32 33.06 -35.11
C LEU A 10 26.15 31.77 -35.23
N GLU A 11 27.33 31.77 -34.67
CA GLU A 11 28.08 30.55 -34.37
C GLU A 11 27.41 29.85 -33.20
N LEU A 12 26.86 28.66 -33.48
CA LEU A 12 26.44 27.71 -32.44
C LEU A 12 27.71 27.11 -31.83
N VAL A 13 28.04 27.52 -30.62
CA VAL A 13 29.05 26.85 -29.79
C VAL A 13 28.44 25.57 -29.24
N TYR A 14 28.74 24.44 -29.86
CA TYR A 14 28.48 23.11 -29.29
C TYR A 14 29.50 22.91 -28.16
N THR A 15 29.06 23.06 -26.92
CA THR A 15 29.80 22.54 -25.79
C THR A 15 29.48 21.06 -25.65
N ASP A 16 30.42 20.20 -26.05
CA ASP A 16 30.38 18.76 -25.77
C ASP A 16 30.40 18.51 -24.27
N PHE A 17 29.20 18.28 -23.68
CA PHE A 17 29.09 17.71 -22.35
C PHE A 17 29.47 16.23 -22.44
N TYR A 18 30.71 15.89 -22.16
CA TYR A 18 31.14 14.52 -21.91
C TYR A 18 30.51 14.01 -20.63
N PHE A 19 29.33 13.43 -20.72
CA PHE A 19 28.77 12.59 -19.65
C PHE A 19 29.49 11.25 -19.66
N SER A 20 30.22 10.95 -18.58
CA SER A 20 30.87 9.64 -18.47
C SER A 20 29.80 8.51 -18.47
N LYS A 21 30.09 7.39 -19.15
CA LYS A 21 29.23 6.20 -19.21
C LYS A 21 28.69 5.76 -17.84
N LYS A 22 29.46 5.99 -16.78
CA LYS A 22 29.13 5.71 -15.38
C LYS A 22 28.07 6.66 -14.76
N SER A 23 27.93 7.90 -15.30
CA SER A 23 26.87 8.83 -14.88
C SER A 23 25.57 8.60 -15.65
N MET A 24 25.64 8.11 -16.88
CA MET A 24 24.46 7.68 -17.64
C MET A 24 23.79 6.44 -17.04
N GLU A 25 24.56 5.45 -16.55
CA GLU A 25 24.01 4.28 -15.88
C GLU A 25 23.33 4.61 -14.54
N LYS A 26 23.76 5.67 -13.86
CA LYS A 26 23.08 6.18 -12.64
C LYS A 26 21.82 7.01 -12.94
N CYS A 27 21.71 7.65 -14.10
CA CYS A 27 20.53 8.44 -14.49
C CYS A 27 19.40 7.61 -15.14
N ILE A 28 19.68 6.39 -15.64
CA ILE A 28 18.70 5.57 -16.39
C ILE A 28 17.73 4.80 -15.47
N PHE A 29 17.95 4.76 -14.16
CA PHE A 29 17.04 4.16 -13.19
C PHE A 29 16.53 5.14 -12.12
N ALA A 30 16.09 6.33 -12.50
CA ALA A 30 15.02 6.96 -11.76
C ALA A 30 13.80 6.05 -11.94
N LYS A 31 13.56 5.11 -10.99
CA LYS A 31 12.35 4.28 -10.95
C LYS A 31 11.17 5.24 -11.01
N ILE A 32 10.55 5.39 -12.18
CA ILE A 32 9.27 6.09 -12.30
C ILE A 32 8.29 5.24 -11.49
N THR A 33 8.10 5.60 -10.23
CA THR A 33 7.08 4.97 -9.39
C THR A 33 5.73 5.53 -9.80
N MET A 34 4.77 4.65 -9.95
CA MET A 34 3.41 4.99 -10.37
C MET A 34 2.46 4.92 -9.17
N ILE A 35 1.67 5.97 -8.97
CA ILE A 35 0.57 5.94 -8.01
C ILE A 35 -0.59 5.16 -8.61
N LEU A 36 -0.91 4.02 -8.01
CA LEU A 36 -2.00 3.13 -8.42
C LEU A 36 -3.35 3.65 -7.86
N PRO A 37 -4.46 3.49 -8.60
CA PRO A 37 -5.77 3.82 -8.03
C PRO A 37 -6.17 2.77 -6.98
N ILE A 38 -6.68 3.23 -5.82
CA ILE A 38 -7.17 2.35 -4.76
C ILE A 38 -8.60 1.94 -5.06
N THR A 39 -8.85 0.64 -5.09
CA THR A 39 -10.16 0.03 -5.31
C THR A 39 -11.06 0.25 -4.09
N ILE A 40 -12.25 0.78 -4.32
CA ILE A 40 -13.21 1.14 -3.27
C ILE A 40 -14.19 -0.01 -3.00
N TYR A 41 -14.72 -0.03 -1.78
CA TYR A 41 -15.77 -0.95 -1.31
C TYR A 41 -16.87 -1.18 -2.34
N GLY A 42 -17.20 -2.44 -2.57
CA GLY A 42 -18.18 -2.89 -3.59
C GLY A 42 -17.55 -3.53 -4.81
N ASP A 43 -16.24 -3.34 -5.05
CA ASP A 43 -15.55 -4.09 -6.09
C ASP A 43 -15.39 -5.56 -5.65
N PRO A 44 -15.81 -6.53 -6.48
CA PRO A 44 -15.68 -7.96 -6.18
C PRO A 44 -14.24 -8.42 -5.87
N VAL A 45 -13.22 -7.72 -6.37
CA VAL A 45 -11.81 -8.05 -6.12
C VAL A 45 -11.48 -8.02 -4.62
N LEU A 46 -12.11 -7.12 -3.85
CA LEU A 46 -11.89 -6.99 -2.40
C LEU A 46 -12.48 -8.15 -1.59
N LYS A 47 -13.30 -8.99 -2.20
CA LYS A 47 -13.95 -10.16 -1.58
C LYS A 47 -13.39 -11.48 -2.11
N LYS A 48 -12.41 -11.43 -3.00
CA LYS A 48 -11.75 -12.61 -3.53
C LYS A 48 -10.54 -12.97 -2.68
N LYS A 49 -10.39 -14.25 -2.38
CA LYS A 49 -9.14 -14.78 -1.83
C LYS A 49 -8.02 -14.62 -2.86
N GLY A 50 -6.90 -14.06 -2.43
CA GLY A 50 -5.72 -13.90 -3.26
C GLY A 50 -5.06 -15.25 -3.60
N VAL A 51 -4.56 -15.38 -4.83
CA VAL A 51 -3.80 -16.54 -5.27
C VAL A 51 -2.31 -16.36 -4.96
N GLU A 52 -1.62 -17.45 -4.68
CA GLU A 52 -0.17 -17.44 -4.51
C GLU A 52 0.54 -17.06 -5.80
N ILE A 53 1.70 -16.44 -5.68
CA ILE A 53 2.56 -16.06 -6.81
C ILE A 53 3.92 -16.75 -6.70
N GLY A 54 4.54 -17.05 -7.85
CA GLY A 54 5.87 -17.63 -7.93
C GLY A 54 6.97 -16.60 -8.13
N THR A 55 8.21 -17.08 -8.19
CA THR A 55 9.42 -16.26 -8.46
C THR A 55 9.39 -15.64 -9.86
N ASP A 56 8.58 -16.18 -10.76
CA ASP A 56 8.38 -15.74 -12.14
C ASP A 56 7.28 -14.67 -12.29
N TYR A 57 6.69 -14.19 -11.16
CA TYR A 57 5.64 -13.16 -11.22
C TYR A 57 6.20 -11.87 -11.85
N PRO A 58 5.57 -11.38 -12.95
CA PRO A 58 6.16 -10.30 -13.73
C PRO A 58 6.15 -8.96 -12.95
N ASN A 59 7.27 -8.25 -13.01
CA ASN A 59 7.42 -6.90 -12.45
C ASN A 59 7.10 -6.80 -10.95
N LEU A 60 7.37 -7.84 -10.15
CA LEU A 60 7.03 -7.88 -8.73
C LEU A 60 7.66 -6.72 -7.94
N LYS A 61 8.98 -6.50 -8.03
CA LYS A 61 9.67 -5.41 -7.34
C LYS A 61 9.15 -4.01 -7.74
N PRO A 62 8.93 -3.69 -9.02
CA PRO A 62 8.21 -2.48 -9.43
C PRO A 62 6.81 -2.36 -8.85
N LEU A 63 6.03 -3.44 -8.79
CA LEU A 63 4.69 -3.43 -8.19
C LEU A 63 4.75 -3.09 -6.70
N ILE A 64 5.64 -3.74 -5.93
CA ILE A 64 5.85 -3.46 -4.50
C ILE A 64 6.23 -1.98 -4.29
N ALA A 65 7.15 -1.45 -5.10
CA ALA A 65 7.53 -0.04 -5.03
C ALA A 65 6.35 0.90 -5.31
N ASN A 66 5.53 0.60 -6.31
CA ASN A 66 4.33 1.37 -6.63
C ASN A 66 3.27 1.28 -5.52
N MET A 67 3.12 0.10 -4.89
CA MET A 67 2.22 -0.08 -3.73
C MET A 67 2.66 0.78 -2.55
N PHE A 68 3.96 0.83 -2.21
CA PHE A 68 4.47 1.71 -1.15
C PHE A 68 4.18 3.18 -1.47
N GLN A 69 4.46 3.65 -2.68
CA GLN A 69 4.17 5.04 -3.07
C GLN A 69 2.68 5.36 -3.04
N THR A 70 1.84 4.41 -3.45
CA THR A 70 0.37 4.55 -3.40
C THR A 70 -0.10 4.65 -1.95
N MET A 71 0.40 3.79 -1.07
CA MET A 71 0.12 3.78 0.36
C MET A 71 0.50 5.10 1.01
N TYR A 72 1.71 5.61 0.77
CA TYR A 72 2.16 6.89 1.31
C TYR A 72 1.33 8.07 0.79
N GLY A 73 1.02 8.09 -0.51
CA GLY A 73 0.17 9.12 -1.12
C GLY A 73 -1.26 9.14 -0.57
N ALA A 74 -1.71 8.05 0.06
CA ALA A 74 -3.00 7.94 0.72
C ALA A 74 -2.91 8.01 2.26
N ASN A 75 -1.75 8.38 2.82
CA ASN A 75 -1.48 8.41 4.28
C ASN A 75 -1.76 7.07 5.00
N GLY A 76 -1.55 5.94 4.31
CA GLY A 76 -1.70 4.60 4.84
C GLY A 76 -0.44 4.08 5.52
N VAL A 77 -0.59 3.03 6.33
CA VAL A 77 0.49 2.27 6.99
C VAL A 77 0.56 0.83 6.52
N GLY A 78 -0.41 0.39 5.72
CA GLY A 78 -0.49 -0.88 5.04
C GLY A 78 -1.29 -0.76 3.74
N LEU A 79 -1.04 -1.68 2.80
CA LEU A 79 -1.80 -1.79 1.55
C LEU A 79 -1.64 -3.21 0.97
N ALA A 80 -2.77 -3.84 0.69
CA ALA A 80 -2.81 -5.16 0.08
C ALA A 80 -3.08 -5.11 -1.44
N ALA A 81 -2.59 -6.09 -2.18
CA ALA A 81 -2.75 -6.19 -3.63
C ALA A 81 -4.22 -6.16 -4.10
N PRO A 82 -5.21 -6.76 -3.41
CA PRO A 82 -6.61 -6.59 -3.77
C PRO A 82 -7.08 -5.13 -3.78
N GLN A 83 -6.50 -4.27 -2.94
CA GLN A 83 -6.82 -2.84 -2.89
C GLN A 83 -6.29 -2.08 -4.12
N VAL A 84 -5.37 -2.63 -4.87
CA VAL A 84 -4.93 -2.09 -6.17
C VAL A 84 -5.44 -2.93 -7.35
N GLY A 85 -6.43 -3.77 -7.10
CA GLY A 85 -7.16 -4.53 -8.13
C GLY A 85 -6.55 -5.88 -8.50
N LEU A 86 -5.59 -6.40 -7.73
CA LEU A 86 -4.88 -7.64 -8.00
C LEU A 86 -5.23 -8.70 -6.95
N SER A 87 -5.89 -9.81 -7.36
CA SER A 87 -6.24 -10.93 -6.46
C SER A 87 -5.05 -11.86 -6.23
N ILE A 88 -3.95 -11.33 -5.67
CA ILE A 88 -2.74 -12.10 -5.31
C ILE A 88 -2.45 -11.98 -3.82
N ARG A 89 -1.70 -12.96 -3.29
CA ARG A 89 -1.28 -12.98 -1.87
C ARG A 89 -0.05 -12.11 -1.67
N LEU A 90 -0.25 -10.80 -1.70
CA LEU A 90 0.78 -9.78 -1.48
C LEU A 90 0.18 -8.62 -0.69
N PHE A 91 0.88 -8.19 0.34
CA PHE A 91 0.64 -6.90 0.98
C PHE A 91 1.95 -6.25 1.46
N ILE A 92 1.90 -4.98 1.73
CA ILE A 92 3.01 -4.20 2.29
C ILE A 92 2.58 -3.52 3.58
N VAL A 93 3.54 -3.34 4.48
CA VAL A 93 3.37 -2.64 5.76
C VAL A 93 4.54 -1.71 5.97
N ASP A 94 4.28 -0.49 6.44
CA ASP A 94 5.28 0.45 6.95
C ASP A 94 4.74 1.15 8.20
N THR A 95 5.02 0.58 9.35
CA THR A 95 4.67 1.15 10.66
C THR A 95 5.78 2.02 11.25
N GLN A 96 6.95 2.12 10.60
CA GLN A 96 8.02 3.05 11.00
C GLN A 96 7.51 4.51 11.03
N GLN A 97 6.56 4.84 10.14
CA GLN A 97 5.88 6.15 10.13
C GLN A 97 5.16 6.48 11.45
N LEU A 98 4.88 5.50 12.30
CA LEU A 98 4.20 5.67 13.58
C LEU A 98 5.16 5.88 14.75
N GLU A 99 6.46 5.58 14.59
CA GLU A 99 7.46 5.74 15.64
C GLU A 99 7.54 7.18 16.15
N GLU A 100 7.51 8.15 15.23
CA GLU A 100 7.56 9.57 15.56
C GLU A 100 6.31 10.06 16.33
N ARG A 101 5.17 9.35 16.18
CA ARG A 101 3.89 9.69 16.82
C ARG A 101 3.74 9.05 18.19
N LYS A 102 4.44 7.95 18.47
CA LYS A 102 4.48 7.32 19.80
C LYS A 102 5.46 8.10 20.68
N LYS A 103 5.08 8.34 21.93
CA LYS A 103 5.95 9.01 22.92
C LYS A 103 7.29 8.25 23.01
N LYS A 104 8.39 9.00 23.19
CA LYS A 104 9.78 8.49 23.28
C LYS A 104 10.02 7.34 24.29
N ASP A 105 9.06 7.07 25.15
CA ASP A 105 9.15 6.02 26.19
C ASP A 105 8.50 4.67 25.78
N SER A 106 8.04 4.53 24.53
CA SER A 106 7.52 3.23 24.06
C SER A 106 8.63 2.43 23.40
N ASN A 107 8.80 1.17 23.77
CA ASN A 107 9.71 0.21 23.11
C ASN A 107 9.20 -0.23 21.73
N PHE A 108 8.28 0.51 21.12
CA PHE A 108 7.73 0.18 19.82
C PHE A 108 8.79 0.40 18.73
N SER A 109 9.06 -0.65 17.97
CA SER A 109 9.87 -0.61 16.76
C SER A 109 8.99 -0.91 15.57
N GLY A 110 8.86 0.06 14.66
CA GLY A 110 8.10 -0.10 13.42
C GLY A 110 8.82 -0.98 12.42
N ILE A 111 8.05 -1.59 11.54
CA ILE A 111 8.56 -2.42 10.45
C ILE A 111 8.24 -1.80 9.09
N LYS A 112 9.09 -2.08 8.09
CA LYS A 112 8.81 -1.79 6.68
C LYS A 112 9.12 -3.02 5.86
N LYS A 113 8.08 -3.71 5.39
CA LYS A 113 8.21 -5.02 4.74
C LYS A 113 7.15 -5.25 3.67
N ALA A 114 7.49 -6.10 2.69
CA ALA A 114 6.54 -6.74 1.78
C ALA A 114 6.35 -8.20 2.22
N PHE A 115 5.12 -8.66 2.19
CA PHE A 115 4.71 -10.00 2.58
C PHE A 115 4.14 -10.72 1.36
N ILE A 116 4.89 -11.68 0.79
CA ILE A 116 4.49 -12.47 -0.35
C ILE A 116 4.06 -13.86 0.14
N ASN A 117 2.92 -14.35 -0.33
CA ASN A 117 2.32 -15.64 0.06
C ASN A 117 2.27 -15.85 1.58
N PRO A 118 1.88 -14.84 2.37
CA PRO A 118 1.92 -14.94 3.81
C PRO A 118 0.90 -15.96 4.32
N VAL A 119 1.26 -16.64 5.43
CA VAL A 119 0.42 -17.54 6.19
C VAL A 119 0.57 -17.23 7.67
N ILE A 120 -0.50 -16.82 8.34
CA ILE A 120 -0.51 -16.71 9.80
C ILE A 120 -0.52 -18.12 10.37
N LEU A 121 0.53 -18.46 11.10
CA LEU A 121 0.73 -19.78 11.73
C LEU A 121 0.05 -19.86 13.09
N GLU A 122 0.06 -18.74 13.83
CA GLU A 122 -0.49 -18.64 15.17
C GLU A 122 -1.00 -17.23 15.44
N GLN A 123 -2.05 -17.14 16.25
CA GLN A 123 -2.56 -15.89 16.81
C GLN A 123 -2.70 -16.11 18.32
N SER A 124 -2.12 -15.24 19.13
CA SER A 124 -2.01 -15.40 20.59
C SER A 124 -2.12 -14.05 21.32
N GLY A 125 -1.97 -14.10 22.65
CA GLY A 125 -2.14 -12.95 23.51
C GLY A 125 -3.61 -12.58 23.73
N ASP A 126 -3.86 -11.56 24.52
CA ASP A 126 -5.21 -11.08 24.82
C ASP A 126 -5.80 -10.30 23.62
N GLU A 127 -7.09 -10.55 23.35
CA GLU A 127 -7.80 -9.71 22.38
C GLU A 127 -7.91 -8.27 22.88
N TRP A 128 -7.56 -7.32 22.03
CA TRP A 128 -7.75 -5.91 22.31
C TRP A 128 -8.45 -5.17 21.15
N LYS A 129 -9.21 -4.15 21.50
CA LYS A 129 -9.92 -3.30 20.53
C LYS A 129 -9.06 -2.14 20.13
N TYR A 130 -9.02 -1.88 18.82
CA TYR A 130 -8.33 -0.74 18.25
C TYR A 130 -9.14 -0.15 17.10
N GLU A 131 -9.14 1.17 16.99
CA GLU A 131 -9.83 1.88 15.92
C GLU A 131 -9.13 1.66 14.58
N GLU A 132 -9.74 0.87 13.71
CA GLU A 132 -9.25 0.61 12.36
C GLU A 132 -9.99 1.46 11.33
N GLY A 133 -9.26 1.86 10.27
CA GLY A 133 -9.77 2.40 9.04
C GLY A 133 -9.16 1.66 7.87
N CYS A 134 -9.71 1.83 6.67
CA CYS A 134 -9.21 1.18 5.47
C CYS A 134 -9.25 2.14 4.29
N LEU A 135 -8.17 2.17 3.49
CA LEU A 135 -8.09 3.00 2.27
C LEU A 135 -9.15 2.63 1.23
N SER A 136 -9.62 1.38 1.24
CA SER A 136 -10.74 0.93 0.39
C SER A 136 -12.12 1.26 0.95
N ILE A 137 -12.20 1.77 2.20
CA ILE A 137 -13.44 2.14 2.90
C ILE A 137 -13.27 3.53 3.54
N PRO A 138 -13.04 4.57 2.73
CA PRO A 138 -12.74 5.91 3.24
C PRO A 138 -13.87 6.48 4.10
N GLY A 139 -13.50 7.27 5.12
CA GLY A 139 -14.43 7.96 6.00
C GLY A 139 -15.17 7.07 6.99
N ILE A 140 -14.79 5.78 7.13
CA ILE A 140 -15.33 4.85 8.12
C ILE A 140 -14.18 4.34 8.99
N ARG A 141 -14.33 4.48 10.30
CA ARG A 141 -13.44 3.93 11.32
C ARG A 141 -14.27 3.29 12.41
N GLU A 142 -13.80 2.15 12.93
CA GLU A 142 -14.50 1.41 14.00
C GLU A 142 -13.50 0.59 14.82
N ASP A 143 -13.85 0.35 16.08
CA ASP A 143 -13.08 -0.55 16.94
C ASP A 143 -13.26 -2.00 16.49
N VAL A 144 -12.15 -2.64 16.16
CA VAL A 144 -12.05 -4.05 15.79
C VAL A 144 -11.26 -4.79 16.89
N ALA A 145 -11.76 -5.94 17.34
CA ALA A 145 -11.05 -6.83 18.24
C ALA A 145 -10.13 -7.77 17.43
N ARG A 146 -8.87 -7.87 17.84
CA ARG A 146 -7.90 -8.83 17.30
C ARG A 146 -6.96 -9.31 18.39
N GLN A 147 -6.37 -10.48 18.19
CA GLN A 147 -5.31 -11.00 19.04
C GLN A 147 -4.11 -10.04 19.05
N ALA A 148 -3.43 -9.95 20.21
CA ALA A 148 -2.32 -9.03 20.38
C ALA A 148 -1.06 -9.44 19.61
N GLU A 149 -0.88 -10.74 19.39
CA GLU A 149 0.34 -11.33 18.86
C GLU A 149 0.02 -12.26 17.69
N ILE A 150 0.94 -12.33 16.74
CA ILE A 150 0.88 -13.26 15.61
C ILE A 150 2.26 -13.89 15.35
N LYS A 151 2.25 -15.13 14.87
CA LYS A 151 3.38 -15.76 14.20
C LYS A 151 3.02 -15.94 12.73
N ILE A 152 3.86 -15.41 11.83
CA ILE A 152 3.58 -15.39 10.39
C ILE A 152 4.77 -15.91 9.61
N ARG A 153 4.50 -16.77 8.61
CA ARG A 153 5.45 -17.19 7.58
C ARG A 153 5.14 -16.43 6.30
N TYR A 154 6.15 -15.94 5.61
CA TYR A 154 6.02 -15.22 4.35
C TYR A 154 7.33 -15.26 3.55
N TYR A 155 7.29 -14.84 2.28
CA TYR A 155 8.47 -14.58 1.47
C TYR A 155 8.68 -13.08 1.30
N ASP A 156 9.94 -12.63 1.29
CA ASP A 156 10.31 -11.26 0.94
C ASP A 156 10.34 -11.03 -0.58
N GLU A 157 10.75 -9.84 -1.03
CA GLU A 157 10.81 -9.47 -2.45
C GLU A 157 11.88 -10.22 -3.26
N ASP A 158 12.78 -10.95 -2.59
CA ASP A 158 13.77 -11.84 -3.17
C ASP A 158 13.37 -13.33 -3.03
N PHE A 159 12.15 -13.62 -2.55
CA PHE A 159 11.62 -14.95 -2.25
C PHE A 159 12.43 -15.73 -1.20
N ASN A 160 13.09 -15.05 -0.26
CA ASN A 160 13.60 -15.68 0.94
C ASN A 160 12.43 -15.92 1.91
N GLU A 161 12.35 -17.12 2.49
CA GLU A 161 11.34 -17.45 3.50
C GLU A 161 11.71 -16.85 4.85
N HIS A 162 10.71 -16.28 5.53
CA HIS A 162 10.80 -15.74 6.86
C HIS A 162 9.68 -16.32 7.74
N ILE A 163 9.99 -16.58 9.01
CA ILE A 163 9.02 -16.87 10.05
C ILE A 163 9.31 -15.88 11.19
N GLU A 164 8.34 -15.02 11.48
CA GLU A 164 8.52 -13.94 12.46
C GLU A 164 7.32 -13.87 13.39
N GLU A 165 7.58 -13.38 14.60
CA GLU A 165 6.57 -13.03 15.58
C GLU A 165 6.43 -11.51 15.64
N HIS A 166 5.20 -11.04 15.69
CA HIS A 166 4.88 -9.62 15.78
C HIS A 166 3.80 -9.41 16.83
N ASP A 167 3.86 -8.25 17.47
CA ASP A 167 2.94 -7.82 18.52
C ASP A 167 2.41 -6.41 18.28
N ASP A 168 1.60 -5.91 19.20
CA ASP A 168 1.07 -4.53 19.26
C ASP A 168 0.53 -4.05 17.89
N ILE A 169 0.94 -2.88 17.46
CA ILE A 169 0.49 -2.25 16.21
C ILE A 169 1.02 -2.98 14.97
N ASN A 170 2.22 -3.57 15.05
CA ASN A 170 2.75 -4.37 13.93
C ASN A 170 1.83 -5.57 13.64
N ALA A 171 1.48 -6.34 14.68
CA ALA A 171 0.53 -7.46 14.55
C ALA A 171 -0.84 -6.98 14.06
N ARG A 172 -1.31 -5.82 14.55
CA ARG A 172 -2.59 -5.21 14.16
C ARG A 172 -2.64 -4.90 12.66
N VAL A 173 -1.64 -4.20 12.14
CA VAL A 173 -1.59 -3.82 10.73
C VAL A 173 -1.43 -5.05 9.84
N ILE A 174 -0.54 -5.99 10.22
CA ILE A 174 -0.35 -7.23 9.45
C ILE A 174 -1.67 -8.03 9.37
N GLN A 175 -2.41 -8.19 10.46
CA GLN A 175 -3.70 -8.88 10.47
C GLN A 175 -4.75 -8.19 9.58
N HIS A 176 -4.75 -6.84 9.55
CA HIS A 176 -5.63 -6.06 8.69
C HIS A 176 -5.34 -6.33 7.20
N GLU A 177 -4.06 -6.25 6.80
CA GLU A 177 -3.65 -6.50 5.41
C GLU A 177 -3.79 -7.97 5.01
N TYR A 178 -3.56 -8.90 5.96
CA TYR A 178 -3.81 -10.33 5.75
C TYR A 178 -5.28 -10.62 5.46
N ASP A 179 -6.20 -9.96 6.17
CA ASP A 179 -7.63 -10.08 5.89
C ASP A 179 -7.95 -9.73 4.43
N HIS A 180 -7.36 -8.69 3.88
CA HIS A 180 -7.59 -8.29 2.49
C HIS A 180 -7.24 -9.39 1.48
N ILE A 181 -6.15 -10.10 1.69
CA ILE A 181 -5.77 -11.21 0.80
C ILE A 181 -6.61 -12.48 1.03
N GLU A 182 -7.33 -12.58 2.15
CA GLU A 182 -8.35 -13.60 2.39
C GLU A 182 -9.75 -13.15 1.95
N GLY A 183 -9.92 -11.95 1.36
CA GLY A 183 -11.21 -11.41 0.93
C GLY A 183 -12.09 -10.91 2.08
N ILE A 184 -11.49 -10.63 3.22
CA ILE A 184 -12.15 -10.13 4.43
C ILE A 184 -11.87 -8.63 4.57
N LEU A 185 -12.88 -7.86 4.96
CA LEU A 185 -12.74 -6.44 5.28
C LEU A 185 -12.94 -6.25 6.79
N PHE A 186 -12.32 -5.21 7.37
CA PHE A 186 -12.48 -4.93 8.80
C PHE A 186 -13.96 -4.79 9.21
N THR A 187 -14.82 -4.32 8.29
CA THR A 187 -16.27 -4.22 8.51
C THR A 187 -16.96 -5.56 8.67
N ASP A 188 -16.37 -6.66 8.19
CA ASP A 188 -16.91 -8.01 8.38
C ASP A 188 -16.66 -8.54 9.80
N ARG A 189 -15.69 -7.97 10.51
CA ARG A 189 -15.37 -8.31 11.91
C ARG A 189 -16.23 -7.56 12.93
N LEU A 190 -17.03 -6.61 12.47
CA LEU A 190 -17.90 -5.82 13.34
C LEU A 190 -19.14 -6.61 13.74
N GLY A 191 -19.58 -6.44 14.99
CA GLY A 191 -20.86 -6.96 15.47
C GLY A 191 -22.05 -6.35 14.70
N ALA A 192 -23.19 -7.04 14.71
CA ALA A 192 -24.36 -6.69 13.91
C ALA A 192 -24.85 -5.24 14.10
N LEU A 193 -24.80 -4.72 15.34
CA LEU A 193 -25.23 -3.35 15.63
C LEU A 193 -24.31 -2.30 14.96
N LYS A 194 -22.99 -2.42 15.15
CA LYS A 194 -22.00 -1.53 14.51
C LYS A 194 -22.11 -1.58 12.99
N ARG A 195 -22.23 -2.80 12.43
CA ARG A 195 -22.41 -2.98 10.98
C ARG A 195 -23.67 -2.25 10.47
N LYS A 196 -24.78 -2.33 11.22
CA LYS A 196 -26.01 -1.61 10.87
C LYS A 196 -25.80 -0.08 10.90
N MET A 197 -25.06 0.43 11.86
CA MET A 197 -24.79 1.88 11.98
C MET A 197 -23.95 2.43 10.82
N ILE A 198 -22.99 1.69 10.30
CA ILE A 198 -22.12 2.11 9.19
C ILE A 198 -22.76 1.87 7.80
N LEU A 199 -23.84 1.08 7.71
CA LEU A 199 -24.47 0.68 6.44
C LEU A 199 -24.82 1.87 5.54
N PRO A 200 -25.37 3.01 6.04
CA PRO A 200 -25.64 4.17 5.20
C PRO A 200 -24.38 4.73 4.53
N LYS A 201 -23.23 4.74 5.24
CA LYS A 201 -21.95 5.19 4.68
C LYS A 201 -21.42 4.19 3.64
N LEU A 202 -21.48 2.88 3.92
CA LEU A 202 -21.10 1.84 2.96
C LEU A 202 -21.94 1.93 1.68
N ASN A 203 -23.24 2.20 1.79
CA ASN A 203 -24.13 2.39 0.63
C ASN A 203 -23.76 3.62 -0.22
N LYS A 204 -23.18 4.67 0.37
CA LYS A 204 -22.64 5.80 -0.41
C LYS A 204 -21.42 5.36 -1.23
N LEU A 205 -20.50 4.58 -0.61
CA LEU A 205 -19.32 4.05 -1.31
C LEU A 205 -19.72 3.13 -2.48
N LEU A 206 -20.73 2.27 -2.31
CA LEU A 206 -21.29 1.44 -3.39
C LEU A 206 -21.83 2.26 -4.57
N LYS A 207 -22.27 3.49 -4.32
CA LYS A 207 -22.73 4.44 -5.36
C LYS A 207 -21.57 5.28 -5.92
N GLY A 208 -20.33 5.03 -5.49
CA GLY A 208 -19.17 5.81 -5.90
C GLY A 208 -19.10 7.20 -5.26
N ILE A 209 -19.84 7.45 -4.20
CA ILE A 209 -19.82 8.72 -3.47
C ILE A 209 -18.75 8.61 -2.39
N THR A 210 -17.62 9.21 -2.62
CA THR A 210 -16.49 9.28 -1.69
C THR A 210 -15.79 10.63 -1.86
N ASP A 211 -15.21 11.11 -0.75
CA ASP A 211 -14.34 12.29 -0.70
C ASP A 211 -12.97 11.80 -0.20
N THR A 212 -11.98 11.76 -1.10
CA THR A 212 -10.63 11.26 -0.82
C THR A 212 -9.60 12.13 -1.52
N ASP A 213 -8.47 12.38 -0.87
CA ASP A 213 -7.33 13.11 -1.43
C ASP A 213 -6.44 12.22 -2.33
N TYR A 214 -6.79 10.95 -2.49
CA TYR A 214 -6.04 9.98 -3.29
C TYR A 214 -6.87 9.40 -4.44
N LYS A 215 -6.16 8.87 -5.44
CA LYS A 215 -6.76 8.30 -6.64
C LYS A 215 -7.51 7.00 -6.31
N VAL A 216 -8.79 6.92 -6.69
CA VAL A 216 -9.65 5.77 -6.45
C VAL A 216 -10.16 5.13 -7.73
N LYS A 217 -10.43 3.82 -7.65
CA LYS A 217 -11.14 3.04 -8.66
C LYS A 217 -12.48 2.61 -8.09
N ILE A 218 -13.56 3.06 -8.73
CA ILE A 218 -14.93 2.72 -8.37
C ILE A 218 -15.42 1.64 -9.32
N TYR A 219 -15.98 0.56 -8.78
CA TYR A 219 -16.59 -0.49 -9.55
C TYR A 219 -17.96 -0.01 -10.07
N LYS A 220 -18.12 -0.01 -11.39
CA LYS A 220 -19.41 0.24 -12.04
C LYS A 220 -19.98 -1.13 -12.43
N LYS A 221 -21.16 -1.45 -11.90
CA LYS A 221 -21.94 -2.63 -12.32
C LYS A 221 -22.41 -2.49 -13.76
#